data_6b5e799b85f122f4017ae8cae4b0c2e1
#
_entry.id   6b5e799b85f122f4017ae8cae4b0c2e1
#
_cell.length_a   1.000
_cell.length_b   1.000
_cell.length_c   1.000
_cell.angle_alpha   90.00
_cell.angle_beta   90.00
_cell.angle_gamma   90.00
#
_symmetry.space_group_name_H-M   'P 1'
#
loop_
_entity.id
_entity.type
_entity.pdbx_description
1 polymer ?
#
loop_
_entity_poly.entity_id
_entity_poly.type
_entity_poly.pdbx_seq_one_letter_code
_entity_poly.pdbx_strand_id
1 'polypeptide(L)'
;MFLLITSCGSGKKAVGSEIANKSLSLKDIIINHDKALPEFSTIAARMQVRYESVTDSQSLTVSLRMQKNKKIWIKASLLGITLAKIYITPESVSYYETISSTYFKGDYSLLSDWLGIDIDFEKAQGILLGQSIFDLDNEYVLSIEANKYMLQPKTQSYNFIYSLLINPDNFKIATESLTQEKDGRIFSINYGAYQNLEGEYFPSYFRINATQKEERTQIIVNYKKIDFNVSIRFPYTIPKGYEEMQLK
;
A
#
# COMPACT_ATOMS: atom_id res chain seq x y z
N MET A 1 -51.94 3.73 1.60
CA MET A 1 -50.67 4.25 2.20
C MET A 1 -49.63 3.16 2.02
N PHE A 2 -48.87 3.20 0.92
CA PHE A 2 -47.83 2.21 0.59
C PHE A 2 -46.50 2.68 1.22
N LEU A 3 -46.02 1.91 2.21
CA LEU A 3 -44.67 2.10 2.76
C LEU A 3 -43.68 1.44 1.82
N LEU A 4 -42.92 2.23 1.07
CA LEU A 4 -41.72 1.79 0.35
C LEU A 4 -40.59 1.63 1.35
N ILE A 5 -40.28 0.39 1.72
CA ILE A 5 -39.08 0.05 2.47
C ILE A 5 -37.94 0.03 1.47
N THR A 6 -37.15 1.12 1.41
CA THR A 6 -35.85 1.14 0.73
C THR A 6 -34.89 0.34 1.56
N SER A 7 -34.70 -0.94 1.22
CA SER A 7 -33.60 -1.76 1.73
C SER A 7 -32.29 -1.20 1.18
N CYS A 8 -31.52 -0.52 2.03
CA CYS A 8 -30.10 -0.29 1.79
C CYS A 8 -29.41 -1.65 1.76
N GLY A 9 -29.11 -2.14 0.56
CA GLY A 9 -28.29 -3.32 0.36
C GLY A 9 -26.85 -3.00 0.75
N SER A 10 -26.47 -3.23 2.01
CA SER A 10 -25.07 -3.39 2.37
C SER A 10 -24.56 -4.63 1.62
N GLY A 11 -23.71 -4.43 0.62
CA GLY A 11 -23.11 -5.52 -0.13
C GLY A 11 -22.41 -6.45 0.86
N LYS A 12 -22.87 -7.70 0.95
CA LYS A 12 -22.22 -8.71 1.79
C LYS A 12 -20.80 -8.87 1.29
N LYS A 13 -19.80 -8.56 2.14
CA LYS A 13 -18.42 -8.84 1.83
C LYS A 13 -18.21 -10.33 1.61
N ALA A 14 -17.33 -10.66 0.68
CA ALA A 14 -16.99 -12.03 0.40
C ALA A 14 -16.42 -12.69 1.67
N VAL A 15 -17.09 -13.72 2.14
CA VAL A 15 -16.62 -14.58 3.22
C VAL A 15 -15.75 -15.64 2.58
N GLY A 16 -14.44 -15.57 2.82
CA GLY A 16 -13.50 -16.57 2.39
C GLY A 16 -13.55 -17.86 3.23
N SER A 17 -12.64 -18.76 2.98
CA SER A 17 -12.45 -20.02 3.70
C SER A 17 -11.00 -20.12 4.17
N GLU A 18 -10.74 -20.86 5.26
CA GLU A 18 -9.37 -21.09 5.75
C GLU A 18 -8.49 -21.82 4.73
N ILE A 19 -9.11 -22.62 3.87
CA ILE A 19 -8.44 -23.41 2.82
C ILE A 19 -8.83 -22.85 1.46
N ALA A 20 -7.84 -22.69 0.58
CA ALA A 20 -8.05 -22.21 -0.78
C ALA A 20 -9.01 -23.15 -1.55
N ASN A 21 -10.13 -22.58 -2.00
CA ASN A 21 -11.16 -23.32 -2.71
C ASN A 21 -10.79 -23.49 -4.20
N LYS A 22 -10.52 -24.72 -4.60
CA LYS A 22 -10.14 -25.08 -5.99
C LYS A 22 -11.25 -24.87 -7.02
N SER A 23 -12.49 -24.66 -6.59
CA SER A 23 -13.63 -24.44 -7.51
C SER A 23 -13.82 -23.00 -7.91
N LEU A 24 -13.15 -22.04 -7.24
CA LEU A 24 -13.22 -20.63 -7.60
C LEU A 24 -12.42 -20.36 -8.88
N SER A 25 -13.04 -19.65 -9.80
CA SER A 25 -12.38 -19.18 -11.02
C SER A 25 -11.50 -17.95 -10.74
N LEU A 26 -10.59 -17.62 -11.67
CA LEU A 26 -9.82 -16.38 -11.65
C LEU A 26 -10.74 -15.16 -11.48
N LYS A 27 -11.84 -15.12 -12.23
CA LYS A 27 -12.82 -14.04 -12.15
C LYS A 27 -13.43 -13.91 -10.75
N ASP A 28 -13.75 -15.02 -10.09
CA ASP A 28 -14.29 -15.01 -8.74
C ASP A 28 -13.28 -14.45 -7.74
N ILE A 29 -11.99 -14.83 -7.88
CA ILE A 29 -10.93 -14.34 -7.01
C ILE A 29 -10.74 -12.84 -7.19
N ILE A 30 -10.69 -12.32 -8.40
CA ILE A 30 -10.55 -10.89 -8.70
C ILE A 30 -11.75 -10.11 -8.11
N ILE A 31 -12.98 -10.54 -8.41
CA ILE A 31 -14.18 -9.89 -7.88
C ILE A 31 -14.20 -9.87 -6.34
N ASN A 32 -13.77 -10.96 -5.70
CA ASN A 32 -13.74 -11.02 -4.25
C ASN A 32 -12.62 -10.15 -3.67
N HIS A 33 -11.48 -10.06 -4.34
CA HIS A 33 -10.40 -9.14 -3.98
C HIS A 33 -10.87 -7.67 -4.05
N ASP A 34 -11.56 -7.29 -5.12
CA ASP A 34 -12.12 -5.94 -5.28
C ASP A 34 -13.16 -5.63 -4.20
N LYS A 35 -14.05 -6.59 -3.89
CA LYS A 35 -15.02 -6.45 -2.80
C LYS A 35 -14.39 -6.38 -1.40
N ALA A 36 -13.16 -6.86 -1.25
CA ALA A 36 -12.41 -6.77 0.00
C ALA A 36 -11.74 -5.39 0.19
N LEU A 37 -11.83 -4.48 -0.79
CA LEU A 37 -11.38 -3.10 -0.63
C LEU A 37 -12.15 -2.40 0.49
N PRO A 38 -11.48 -1.79 1.48
CA PRO A 38 -12.18 -1.12 2.57
C PRO A 38 -13.03 0.06 2.08
N GLU A 39 -14.24 0.16 2.59
CA GLU A 39 -15.12 1.30 2.34
C GLU A 39 -14.91 2.38 3.39
N PHE A 40 -14.40 3.52 2.98
CA PHE A 40 -14.18 4.68 3.85
C PHE A 40 -14.12 5.97 3.02
N SER A 41 -14.35 7.09 3.67
CA SER A 41 -14.08 8.43 3.11
C SER A 41 -12.73 8.97 3.59
N THR A 42 -12.41 8.76 4.86
CA THR A 42 -11.16 9.21 5.48
C THR A 42 -10.59 8.16 6.42
N ILE A 43 -9.27 8.15 6.55
CA ILE A 43 -8.52 7.35 7.53
C ILE A 43 -7.58 8.29 8.29
N ALA A 44 -7.54 8.11 9.63
CA ALA A 44 -6.45 8.58 10.47
C ALA A 44 -5.79 7.36 11.12
N ALA A 45 -4.48 7.19 10.91
CA ALA A 45 -3.77 6.07 11.51
C ALA A 45 -2.49 6.52 12.20
N ARG A 46 -2.11 5.77 13.23
CA ARG A 46 -0.81 5.83 13.88
C ARG A 46 -0.06 4.55 13.58
N MET A 47 1.17 4.69 13.09
CA MET A 47 2.02 3.57 12.71
C MET A 47 3.37 3.66 13.42
N GLN A 48 3.99 2.51 13.61
CA GLN A 48 5.41 2.39 13.88
C GLN A 48 6.07 1.91 12.59
N VAL A 49 6.99 2.69 12.06
CA VAL A 49 7.71 2.37 10.83
C VAL A 49 9.16 2.17 11.15
N ARG A 50 9.72 1.04 10.70
CA ARG A 50 11.15 0.75 10.75
C ARG A 50 11.70 0.72 9.34
N TYR A 51 12.66 1.58 9.08
CA TYR A 51 13.46 1.61 7.88
C TYR A 51 14.79 0.91 8.15
N GLU A 52 15.21 0.06 7.25
CA GLU A 52 16.49 -0.63 7.29
C GLU A 52 17.14 -0.59 5.90
N SER A 53 18.37 -0.19 5.84
CA SER A 53 19.26 -0.31 4.67
C SER A 53 20.50 -1.09 5.04
N VAL A 54 21.44 -1.25 4.12
CA VAL A 54 22.73 -1.92 4.39
C VAL A 54 23.53 -1.18 5.48
N THR A 55 23.38 0.14 5.56
CA THR A 55 24.20 1.01 6.42
C THR A 55 23.44 1.68 7.55
N ASP A 56 22.10 1.69 7.52
CA ASP A 56 21.29 2.46 8.47
C ASP A 56 20.04 1.70 8.91
N SER A 57 19.59 1.96 10.13
CA SER A 57 18.33 1.43 10.68
C SER A 57 17.71 2.46 11.59
N GLN A 58 16.47 2.85 11.30
CA GLN A 58 15.71 3.81 12.08
C GLN A 58 14.29 3.34 12.35
N SER A 59 13.79 3.64 13.56
CA SER A 59 12.41 3.40 13.95
C SER A 59 11.69 4.71 14.24
N LEU A 60 10.59 4.97 13.53
CA LEU A 60 9.86 6.23 13.54
C LEU A 60 8.40 6.00 13.95
N THR A 61 7.85 6.96 14.69
CA THR A 61 6.41 7.07 14.84
C THR A 61 5.84 7.86 13.66
N VAL A 62 4.90 7.26 12.95
CA VAL A 62 4.31 7.86 11.76
C VAL A 62 2.81 8.07 11.97
N SER A 63 2.34 9.26 11.63
CA SER A 63 0.91 9.57 11.52
C SER A 63 0.53 9.58 10.04
N LEU A 64 -0.47 8.80 9.68
CA LEU A 64 -1.07 8.76 8.36
C LEU A 64 -2.44 9.42 8.41
N ARG A 65 -2.76 10.25 7.43
CA ARG A 65 -4.11 10.74 7.13
C ARG A 65 -4.36 10.57 5.66
N MET A 66 -5.48 9.97 5.33
CA MET A 66 -5.87 9.69 3.95
C MET A 66 -7.32 10.11 3.73
N GLN A 67 -7.56 10.79 2.63
CA GLN A 67 -8.87 10.95 2.02
C GLN A 67 -8.89 10.11 0.75
N LYS A 68 -9.79 9.12 0.70
CA LYS A 68 -9.84 8.12 -0.38
C LYS A 68 -9.84 8.80 -1.75
N ASN A 69 -8.95 8.35 -2.63
CA ASN A 69 -8.77 8.81 -4.01
C ASN A 69 -8.46 10.32 -4.16
N LYS A 70 -8.04 11.00 -3.09
CA LYS A 70 -7.79 12.46 -3.13
C LYS A 70 -6.46 12.87 -2.55
N LYS A 71 -6.11 12.39 -1.35
CA LYS A 71 -4.90 12.86 -0.65
C LYS A 71 -4.38 11.84 0.35
N ILE A 72 -3.07 11.78 0.44
CA ILE A 72 -2.36 11.06 1.50
C ILE A 72 -1.40 12.05 2.17
N TRP A 73 -1.44 12.12 3.49
CA TRP A 73 -0.55 12.92 4.30
C TRP A 73 0.13 12.04 5.33
N ILE A 74 1.45 12.13 5.38
CA ILE A 74 2.27 11.33 6.26
C ILE A 74 3.17 12.29 7.05
N LYS A 75 3.27 12.06 8.37
CA LYS A 75 4.21 12.75 9.24
C LYS A 75 5.06 11.72 9.97
N ALA A 76 6.36 11.72 9.75
CA ALA A 76 7.34 10.93 10.48
C ALA A 76 7.91 11.74 11.64
N SER A 77 8.02 11.09 12.81
CA SER A 77 8.52 11.73 14.03
C SER A 77 9.39 10.78 14.84
N LEU A 78 10.43 11.30 15.46
CA LEU A 78 11.28 10.59 16.42
C LEU A 78 11.21 11.33 17.76
N LEU A 79 10.87 10.61 18.84
CA LEU A 79 10.71 11.18 20.20
C LEU A 79 9.81 12.43 20.24
N GLY A 80 8.79 12.50 19.40
CA GLY A 80 7.87 13.63 19.31
C GLY A 80 8.30 14.77 18.37
N ILE A 81 9.58 14.80 17.96
CA ILE A 81 10.10 15.79 17.01
C ILE A 81 9.74 15.35 15.59
N THR A 82 9.16 16.24 14.81
CA THR A 82 8.85 15.96 13.40
C THR A 82 10.15 15.92 12.59
N LEU A 83 10.40 14.82 11.91
CA LEU A 83 11.55 14.67 11.01
C LEU A 83 11.19 14.93 9.55
N ALA A 84 10.01 14.49 9.12
CA ALA A 84 9.60 14.64 7.73
C ALA A 84 8.09 14.73 7.60
N LYS A 85 7.63 15.36 6.52
CA LYS A 85 6.25 15.26 6.06
C LYS A 85 6.21 14.98 4.56
N ILE A 86 5.23 14.14 4.17
CA ILE A 86 4.92 13.85 2.79
C ILE A 86 3.46 14.22 2.56
N TYR A 87 3.17 14.84 1.44
CA TYR A 87 1.84 15.17 0.98
C TYR A 87 1.68 14.72 -0.48
N ILE A 88 0.74 13.82 -0.72
CA ILE A 88 0.53 13.16 -2.00
C ILE A 88 -0.89 13.45 -2.46
N THR A 89 -1.04 13.87 -3.71
CA THR A 89 -2.30 14.04 -4.44
C THR A 89 -2.21 13.26 -5.74
N PRO A 90 -3.31 13.01 -6.48
CA PRO A 90 -3.22 12.36 -7.79
C PRO A 90 -2.25 13.03 -8.76
N GLU A 91 -2.02 14.34 -8.62
CA GLU A 91 -1.21 15.14 -9.55
C GLU A 91 0.24 15.32 -9.10
N SER A 92 0.52 15.16 -7.79
CA SER A 92 1.83 15.57 -7.28
C SER A 92 2.21 14.91 -5.95
N VAL A 93 3.52 14.85 -5.73
CA VAL A 93 4.16 14.49 -4.47
C VAL A 93 4.92 15.70 -3.95
N SER A 94 4.73 16.01 -2.68
CA SER A 94 5.54 16.99 -1.97
C SER A 94 6.06 16.39 -0.67
N TYR A 95 7.33 16.61 -0.41
CA TYR A 95 8.04 16.06 0.75
C TYR A 95 8.96 17.14 1.32
N TYR A 96 9.14 17.15 2.62
CA TYR A 96 10.25 17.84 3.25
C TYR A 96 10.77 17.07 4.47
N GLU A 97 12.05 17.25 4.75
CA GLU A 97 12.66 16.69 5.94
C GLU A 97 13.50 17.76 6.68
N THR A 98 13.62 17.59 8.00
CA THR A 98 14.13 18.63 8.88
C THR A 98 15.62 18.50 9.22
N ILE A 99 16.24 17.35 8.91
CA ILE A 99 17.66 17.08 9.28
C ILE A 99 18.58 17.90 8.39
N SER A 100 18.43 17.75 7.07
CA SER A 100 19.22 18.51 6.07
C SER A 100 18.47 19.75 5.59
N SER A 101 17.26 20.01 6.10
CA SER A 101 16.41 21.15 5.69
C SER A 101 16.15 21.15 4.17
N THR A 102 15.80 20.00 3.63
CA THR A 102 15.54 19.83 2.20
C THR A 102 14.06 19.53 1.92
N TYR A 103 13.63 19.84 0.69
CA TYR A 103 12.30 19.50 0.21
C TYR A 103 12.33 19.02 -1.23
N PHE A 104 11.26 18.31 -1.61
CA PHE A 104 10.91 17.97 -2.98
C PHE A 104 9.48 18.42 -3.25
N LYS A 105 9.22 18.89 -4.46
CA LYS A 105 7.87 19.17 -4.97
C LYS A 105 7.84 18.87 -6.46
N GLY A 106 7.16 17.81 -6.83
CA GLY A 106 7.13 17.34 -8.23
C GLY A 106 6.10 16.25 -8.44
N ASP A 107 6.40 15.40 -9.38
CA ASP A 107 5.63 14.22 -9.72
C ASP A 107 5.99 13.02 -8.80
N TYR A 108 5.68 11.81 -9.25
CA TYR A 108 5.92 10.59 -8.48
C TYR A 108 7.35 10.04 -8.57
N SER A 109 8.25 10.68 -9.30
CA SER A 109 9.63 10.22 -9.49
C SER A 109 10.35 9.96 -8.17
N LEU A 110 10.19 10.82 -7.16
CA LEU A 110 10.76 10.61 -5.82
C LEU A 110 10.32 9.27 -5.19
N LEU A 111 9.04 8.96 -5.25
CA LEU A 111 8.51 7.71 -4.69
C LEU A 111 8.94 6.50 -5.53
N SER A 112 8.98 6.66 -6.84
CA SER A 112 9.43 5.62 -7.77
C SER A 112 10.90 5.28 -7.55
N ASP A 113 11.74 6.29 -7.35
CA ASP A 113 13.16 6.10 -7.02
C ASP A 113 13.35 5.39 -5.67
N TRP A 114 12.58 5.78 -4.64
CA TRP A 114 12.67 5.15 -3.32
C TRP A 114 12.21 3.70 -3.29
N LEU A 115 11.18 3.37 -4.08
CA LEU A 115 10.60 2.02 -4.10
C LEU A 115 11.17 1.14 -5.22
N GLY A 116 11.87 1.73 -6.18
CA GLY A 116 12.46 1.01 -7.30
C GLY A 116 11.45 0.49 -8.32
N ILE A 117 10.20 1.00 -8.27
CA ILE A 117 9.13 0.69 -9.21
C ILE A 117 8.37 1.98 -9.58
N ASP A 118 7.69 1.96 -10.72
CA ASP A 118 6.87 3.07 -11.14
C ASP A 118 5.61 3.18 -10.27
N ILE A 119 5.52 4.26 -9.49
CA ILE A 119 4.46 4.55 -8.52
C ILE A 119 3.60 5.72 -9.02
N ASP A 120 2.30 5.61 -8.78
CA ASP A 120 1.30 6.66 -8.89
C ASP A 120 0.47 6.75 -7.59
N PHE A 121 -0.56 7.60 -7.58
CA PHE A 121 -1.42 7.76 -6.41
C PHE A 121 -2.16 6.46 -6.03
N GLU A 122 -2.68 5.77 -7.02
CA GLU A 122 -3.49 4.55 -6.81
C GLU A 122 -2.64 3.43 -6.23
N LYS A 123 -1.44 3.22 -6.76
CA LYS A 123 -0.47 2.26 -6.23
C LYS A 123 -0.02 2.63 -4.82
N ALA A 124 0.31 3.90 -4.56
CA ALA A 124 0.67 4.36 -3.22
C ALA A 124 -0.46 4.15 -2.19
N GLN A 125 -1.70 4.44 -2.58
CA GLN A 125 -2.89 4.16 -1.77
C GLN A 125 -3.10 2.65 -1.60
N GLY A 126 -2.99 1.88 -2.68
CA GLY A 126 -3.15 0.43 -2.71
C GLY A 126 -2.20 -0.28 -1.75
N ILE A 127 -0.92 0.09 -1.74
CA ILE A 127 0.09 -0.44 -0.80
C ILE A 127 -0.36 -0.26 0.66
N LEU A 128 -0.85 0.91 1.01
CA LEU A 128 -1.31 1.20 2.38
C LEU A 128 -2.57 0.43 2.76
N LEU A 129 -3.37 -0.02 1.80
CA LEU A 129 -4.65 -0.70 2.00
C LEU A 129 -4.59 -2.22 1.79
N GLY A 130 -3.45 -2.75 1.34
CA GLY A 130 -3.30 -4.17 0.97
C GLY A 130 -4.07 -4.52 -0.30
N GLN A 131 -4.01 -3.66 -1.30
CA GLN A 131 -4.54 -3.86 -2.65
C GLN A 131 -3.40 -4.06 -3.64
N SER A 132 -3.70 -4.72 -4.77
CA SER A 132 -2.74 -4.89 -5.85
C SER A 132 -2.25 -3.55 -6.39
N ILE A 133 -0.95 -3.50 -6.70
CA ILE A 133 -0.33 -2.34 -7.38
C ILE A 133 -0.55 -2.37 -8.90
N PHE A 134 -1.03 -3.50 -9.44
CA PHE A 134 -1.40 -3.64 -10.84
C PHE A 134 -2.87 -4.03 -10.98
N ASP A 135 -3.48 -3.62 -12.07
CA ASP A 135 -4.83 -4.03 -12.42
C ASP A 135 -4.88 -5.53 -12.66
N LEU A 136 -5.85 -6.18 -12.05
CA LEU A 136 -6.09 -7.61 -12.20
C LEU A 136 -7.21 -7.82 -13.22
N ASP A 137 -6.92 -8.61 -14.25
CA ASP A 137 -7.85 -8.89 -15.34
C ASP A 137 -7.81 -10.37 -15.77
N ASN A 138 -8.41 -10.69 -16.90
CA ASN A 138 -8.46 -12.04 -17.42
C ASN A 138 -7.13 -12.51 -18.07
N GLU A 139 -6.11 -11.64 -18.12
CA GLU A 139 -4.78 -11.97 -18.65
C GLU A 139 -3.85 -12.59 -17.60
N TYR A 140 -4.41 -13.00 -16.46
CA TYR A 140 -3.71 -13.75 -15.43
C TYR A 140 -4.01 -15.25 -15.48
N VAL A 141 -3.11 -16.05 -14.95
CA VAL A 141 -3.28 -17.48 -14.66
C VAL A 141 -3.45 -17.63 -13.16
N LEU A 142 -4.45 -18.41 -12.76
CA LEU A 142 -4.71 -18.77 -11.37
C LEU A 142 -4.11 -20.15 -11.07
N SER A 143 -3.37 -20.24 -9.98
CA SER A 143 -2.96 -21.48 -9.34
C SER A 143 -3.13 -21.39 -7.82
N ILE A 144 -2.88 -22.49 -7.11
CA ILE A 144 -2.88 -22.49 -5.64
C ILE A 144 -1.49 -22.89 -5.18
N GLU A 145 -0.87 -22.04 -4.37
CA GLU A 145 0.44 -22.25 -3.78
C GLU A 145 0.42 -21.93 -2.29
N ALA A 146 0.98 -22.79 -1.46
CA ALA A 146 1.03 -22.63 -0.01
C ALA A 146 -0.33 -22.20 0.61
N ASN A 147 -1.42 -22.83 0.14
CA ASN A 147 -2.79 -22.52 0.55
C ASN A 147 -3.23 -21.08 0.24
N LYS A 148 -2.70 -20.46 -0.79
CA LYS A 148 -3.09 -19.13 -1.29
C LYS A 148 -3.41 -19.20 -2.77
N TYR A 149 -4.24 -18.28 -3.25
CA TYR A 149 -4.47 -18.09 -4.67
C TYR A 149 -3.30 -17.32 -5.26
N MET A 150 -2.56 -17.96 -6.16
CA MET A 150 -1.46 -17.33 -6.89
C MET A 150 -1.95 -16.85 -8.25
N LEU A 151 -1.75 -15.57 -8.52
CA LEU A 151 -2.03 -14.94 -9.80
C LEU A 151 -0.71 -14.51 -10.44
N GLN A 152 -0.52 -14.88 -11.70
CA GLN A 152 0.61 -14.47 -12.52
C GLN A 152 0.10 -14.06 -13.90
N PRO A 153 0.66 -13.03 -14.56
CA PRO A 153 0.31 -12.72 -15.94
C PRO A 153 0.53 -13.93 -16.86
N LYS A 154 -0.37 -14.20 -17.79
CA LYS A 154 -0.22 -15.24 -18.82
C LYS A 154 1.06 -15.06 -19.63
N THR A 155 1.39 -13.80 -19.90
CA THR A 155 2.62 -13.40 -20.59
C THR A 155 3.40 -12.51 -19.65
N GLN A 156 4.48 -13.05 -19.08
CA GLN A 156 5.44 -12.24 -18.34
C GLN A 156 6.20 -11.36 -19.35
N SER A 157 6.35 -10.08 -19.04
CA SER A 157 7.23 -9.24 -19.82
C SER A 157 8.67 -9.79 -19.73
N TYR A 158 9.42 -9.76 -20.80
CA TYR A 158 10.82 -10.27 -20.83
C TYR A 158 11.71 -9.66 -19.73
N ASN A 159 11.32 -8.48 -19.24
CA ASN A 159 12.06 -7.75 -18.21
C ASN A 159 11.43 -7.81 -16.81
N PHE A 160 10.22 -8.38 -16.65
CA PHE A 160 9.48 -8.35 -15.39
C PHE A 160 8.81 -9.69 -15.11
N ILE A 161 9.11 -10.27 -13.97
CA ILE A 161 8.37 -11.39 -13.41
C ILE A 161 7.50 -10.85 -12.29
N TYR A 162 6.19 -10.85 -12.50
CA TYR A 162 5.21 -10.44 -11.52
C TYR A 162 4.45 -11.63 -10.95
N SER A 163 4.23 -11.62 -9.64
CA SER A 163 3.38 -12.60 -8.96
C SER A 163 2.66 -11.99 -7.76
N LEU A 164 1.46 -12.48 -7.53
CA LEU A 164 0.57 -12.05 -6.46
C LEU A 164 -0.01 -13.26 -5.75
N LEU A 165 0.07 -13.28 -4.42
CA LEU A 165 -0.57 -14.28 -3.56
C LEU A 165 -1.72 -13.62 -2.79
N ILE A 166 -2.92 -14.19 -2.89
CA ILE A 166 -4.14 -13.73 -2.23
C ILE A 166 -4.55 -14.72 -1.15
N ASN A 167 -4.86 -14.23 0.04
CA ASN A 167 -5.36 -15.03 1.15
C ASN A 167 -6.76 -15.58 0.86
N PRO A 168 -7.03 -16.87 1.14
CA PRO A 168 -8.34 -17.45 0.85
C PRO A 168 -9.43 -17.06 1.85
N ASP A 169 -9.08 -16.64 3.06
CA ASP A 169 -10.00 -16.29 4.15
C ASP A 169 -10.62 -14.90 3.99
N ASN A 170 -9.92 -13.96 3.40
CA ASN A 170 -10.33 -12.56 3.32
C ASN A 170 -10.13 -11.90 1.95
N PHE A 171 -9.59 -12.63 0.97
CA PHE A 171 -9.25 -12.19 -0.38
C PHE A 171 -8.31 -10.97 -0.45
N LYS A 172 -7.56 -10.71 0.63
CA LYS A 172 -6.54 -9.66 0.68
C LYS A 172 -5.20 -10.22 0.23
N ILE A 173 -4.31 -9.34 -0.22
CA ILE A 173 -2.97 -9.71 -0.64
C ILE A 173 -2.17 -10.28 0.54
N ALA A 174 -1.52 -11.40 0.33
CA ALA A 174 -0.52 -11.93 1.25
C ALA A 174 0.88 -11.47 0.86
N THR A 175 1.18 -11.58 -0.44
CA THR A 175 2.48 -11.18 -0.99
C THR A 175 2.29 -10.68 -2.41
N GLU A 176 2.98 -9.64 -2.75
CA GLU A 176 3.09 -9.13 -4.12
C GLU A 176 4.56 -8.93 -4.44
N SER A 177 5.01 -9.39 -5.59
CA SER A 177 6.42 -9.28 -5.98
C SER A 177 6.60 -8.97 -7.45
N LEU A 178 7.60 -8.14 -7.72
CA LEU A 178 8.06 -7.76 -9.04
C LEU A 178 9.57 -7.97 -9.11
N THR A 179 10.04 -8.81 -10.02
CA THR A 179 11.45 -9.08 -10.23
C THR A 179 11.87 -8.62 -11.62
N GLN A 180 12.95 -7.86 -11.69
CA GLN A 180 13.63 -7.46 -12.93
C GLN A 180 15.01 -8.12 -12.95
N GLU A 181 15.10 -9.32 -13.50
CA GLU A 181 16.33 -10.14 -13.49
C GLU A 181 17.50 -9.39 -14.14
N LYS A 182 17.25 -8.72 -15.25
CA LYS A 182 18.29 -8.01 -16.03
C LYS A 182 18.99 -6.92 -15.25
N ASP A 183 18.26 -6.23 -14.37
CA ASP A 183 18.77 -5.12 -13.58
C ASP A 183 19.10 -5.53 -12.14
N GLY A 184 18.87 -6.79 -11.79
CA GLY A 184 19.02 -7.32 -10.44
C GLY A 184 18.12 -6.61 -9.43
N ARG A 185 16.93 -6.16 -9.88
CA ARG A 185 15.95 -5.48 -9.03
C ARG A 185 14.88 -6.46 -8.55
N ILE A 186 14.60 -6.42 -7.27
CA ILE A 186 13.50 -7.16 -6.66
C ILE A 186 12.72 -6.19 -5.79
N PHE A 187 11.44 -6.08 -6.04
CA PHE A 187 10.49 -5.39 -5.18
C PHE A 187 9.49 -6.40 -4.65
N SER A 188 9.22 -6.39 -3.35
CA SER A 188 8.15 -7.20 -2.79
C SER A 188 7.48 -6.51 -1.62
N ILE A 189 6.17 -6.77 -1.50
CA ILE A 189 5.36 -6.39 -0.34
C ILE A 189 4.81 -7.66 0.28
N ASN A 190 5.06 -7.83 1.57
CA ASN A 190 4.55 -8.96 2.34
C ASN A 190 3.62 -8.42 3.42
N TYR A 191 2.34 -8.76 3.32
CA TYR A 191 1.34 -8.40 4.32
C TYR A 191 1.24 -9.49 5.37
N GLY A 192 1.17 -9.09 6.63
CA GLY A 192 0.89 -10.00 7.74
C GLY A 192 -0.60 -10.23 7.92
N ALA A 193 -0.99 -10.49 9.16
CA ALA A 193 -2.39 -10.65 9.49
C ALA A 193 -3.20 -9.40 9.16
N TYR A 194 -4.40 -9.61 8.67
CA TYR A 194 -5.40 -8.57 8.50
C TYR A 194 -6.28 -8.49 9.74
N GLN A 195 -6.51 -7.29 10.23
CA GLN A 195 -7.45 -7.01 11.31
C GLN A 195 -8.81 -6.62 10.74
N ASN A 196 -9.87 -7.12 11.34
CA ASN A 196 -11.22 -6.70 10.99
C ASN A 196 -11.60 -5.52 11.89
N LEU A 197 -11.82 -4.37 11.29
CA LEU A 197 -12.23 -3.14 11.95
C LEU A 197 -13.60 -2.74 11.38
N GLU A 198 -14.66 -2.90 12.17
CA GLU A 198 -16.04 -2.56 11.77
C GLU A 198 -16.51 -3.26 10.46
N GLY A 199 -16.03 -4.48 10.22
CA GLY A 199 -16.32 -5.24 9.00
C GLY A 199 -15.34 -5.01 7.85
N GLU A 200 -14.39 -4.11 8.01
CA GLU A 200 -13.37 -3.79 7.02
C GLU A 200 -12.05 -4.52 7.33
N TYR A 201 -11.48 -5.20 6.35
CA TYR A 201 -10.16 -5.82 6.48
C TYR A 201 -9.06 -4.82 6.17
N PHE A 202 -8.18 -4.61 7.15
CA PHE A 202 -7.05 -3.70 7.07
C PHE A 202 -5.76 -4.39 7.51
N PRO A 203 -4.60 -4.17 6.86
CA PRO A 203 -3.37 -4.83 7.27
C PRO A 203 -2.97 -4.41 8.70
N SER A 204 -2.60 -5.36 9.54
CA SER A 204 -2.00 -5.07 10.85
C SER A 204 -0.56 -4.60 10.69
N TYR A 205 0.15 -5.21 9.75
CA TYR A 205 1.48 -4.78 9.34
C TYR A 205 1.76 -5.21 7.90
N PHE A 206 2.73 -4.55 7.29
CA PHE A 206 3.34 -5.01 6.04
C PHE A 206 4.82 -4.66 5.99
N ARG A 207 5.52 -5.36 5.11
CA ARG A 207 6.94 -5.18 4.86
C ARG A 207 7.16 -4.99 3.38
N ILE A 208 7.82 -3.89 3.02
CA ILE A 208 8.34 -3.64 1.68
C ILE A 208 9.82 -4.03 1.68
N ASN A 209 10.24 -4.79 0.69
CA ASN A 209 11.64 -5.05 0.41
C ASN A 209 11.93 -4.54 -1.01
N ALA A 210 12.93 -3.71 -1.14
CA ALA A 210 13.49 -3.28 -2.41
C ALA A 210 14.97 -3.68 -2.44
N THR A 211 15.37 -4.40 -3.46
CA THR A 211 16.76 -4.81 -3.66
C THR A 211 17.18 -4.39 -5.06
N GLN A 212 18.34 -3.77 -5.18
CA GLN A 212 18.99 -3.48 -6.45
C GLN A 212 20.47 -3.80 -6.33
N LYS A 213 20.90 -4.89 -6.99
CA LYS A 213 22.25 -5.44 -6.86
C LYS A 213 22.59 -5.76 -5.38
N GLU A 214 23.52 -5.05 -4.78
CA GLU A 214 23.92 -5.21 -3.37
C GLU A 214 23.15 -4.29 -2.42
N GLU A 215 22.46 -3.29 -2.93
CA GLU A 215 21.66 -2.38 -2.12
C GLU A 215 20.35 -3.04 -1.72
N ARG A 216 20.05 -2.99 -0.43
CA ARG A 216 18.80 -3.51 0.13
C ARG A 216 18.17 -2.45 1.00
N THR A 217 16.88 -2.23 0.76
CA THR A 217 16.04 -1.40 1.61
C THR A 217 14.84 -2.22 2.09
N GLN A 218 14.57 -2.14 3.37
CA GLN A 218 13.40 -2.75 3.97
C GLN A 218 12.64 -1.69 4.75
N ILE A 219 11.33 -1.64 4.54
CA ILE A 219 10.41 -0.77 5.28
C ILE A 219 9.36 -1.66 5.94
N ILE A 220 9.33 -1.68 7.26
CA ILE A 220 8.36 -2.43 8.05
C ILE A 220 7.37 -1.44 8.65
N VAL A 221 6.10 -1.58 8.32
CA VAL A 221 5.00 -0.72 8.78
C VAL A 221 4.10 -1.52 9.71
N ASN A 222 3.93 -1.07 10.94
CA ASN A 222 3.01 -1.65 11.91
C ASN A 222 1.93 -0.62 12.24
N TYR A 223 0.68 -0.93 11.95
CA TYR A 223 -0.46 -0.11 12.34
C TYR A 223 -0.76 -0.31 13.84
N LYS A 224 -0.78 0.79 14.59
CA LYS A 224 -1.05 0.80 16.04
C LYS A 224 -2.47 1.26 16.36
N LYS A 225 -3.01 2.12 15.51
CA LYS A 225 -4.38 2.63 15.62
C LYS A 225 -4.84 3.05 14.25
N ILE A 226 -6.09 2.78 13.93
CA ILE A 226 -6.75 3.20 12.71
C ILE A 226 -8.15 3.67 13.08
N ASP A 227 -8.52 4.86 12.65
CA ASP A 227 -9.85 5.44 12.80
C ASP A 227 -10.39 5.75 11.40
N PHE A 228 -11.58 5.23 11.08
CA PHE A 228 -12.27 5.48 9.82
C PHE A 228 -13.28 6.62 9.92
N ASN A 229 -13.52 7.29 8.80
CA ASN A 229 -14.57 8.29 8.60
C ASN A 229 -14.53 9.44 9.63
N VAL A 230 -13.34 9.73 10.14
CA VAL A 230 -13.10 10.82 11.10
C VAL A 230 -12.80 12.12 10.38
N SER A 231 -13.11 13.24 11.04
CA SER A 231 -12.71 14.57 10.57
C SER A 231 -11.19 14.73 10.66
N ILE A 232 -10.53 15.00 9.53
CA ILE A 232 -9.07 15.14 9.45
C ILE A 232 -8.67 16.44 8.77
N ARG A 233 -7.48 16.93 9.12
CA ARG A 233 -6.82 18.07 8.47
C ARG A 233 -5.50 17.60 7.90
N PHE A 234 -5.02 18.27 6.86
CA PHE A 234 -3.78 17.95 6.15
C PHE A 234 -2.77 19.11 6.28
N PRO A 235 -2.21 19.37 7.47
CA PRO A 235 -1.34 20.54 7.70
C PRO A 235 0.02 20.31 7.04
N TYR A 236 0.20 20.88 5.86
CA TYR A 236 1.42 20.81 5.09
C TYR A 236 1.84 22.20 4.61
N THR A 237 3.04 22.58 4.97
CA THR A 237 3.72 23.79 4.49
C THR A 237 5.21 23.53 4.56
N ILE A 238 5.92 23.74 3.46
CA ILE A 238 7.38 23.68 3.42
C ILE A 238 7.93 24.86 4.24
N PRO A 239 8.80 24.62 5.24
CA PRO A 239 9.36 25.70 6.02
C PRO A 239 10.23 26.64 5.18
N LYS A 240 10.33 27.90 5.59
CA LYS A 240 11.20 28.86 4.92
C LYS A 240 12.67 28.48 5.08
N GLY A 241 13.47 28.69 4.04
CA GLY A 241 14.92 28.44 4.06
C GLY A 241 15.30 26.97 3.79
N TYR A 242 14.34 26.12 3.38
CA TYR A 242 14.64 24.77 2.91
C TYR A 242 15.10 24.80 1.46
N GLU A 243 16.04 23.91 1.11
CA GLU A 243 16.60 23.79 -0.24
C GLU A 243 15.90 22.68 -1.04
N GLU A 244 15.68 22.93 -2.33
CA GLU A 244 15.04 21.95 -3.19
C GLU A 244 16.00 20.83 -3.58
N MET A 245 15.56 19.58 -3.36
CA MET A 245 16.32 18.41 -3.78
C MET A 245 16.26 18.26 -5.29
N GLN A 246 17.41 18.04 -5.92
CA GLN A 246 17.47 17.58 -7.30
C GLN A 246 17.50 16.05 -7.32
N LEU A 247 16.52 15.42 -7.95
CA LEU A 247 16.57 13.98 -8.23
C LEU A 247 17.65 13.74 -9.31
N LYS A 248 18.47 12.73 -9.10
CA LYS A 248 19.56 12.36 -10.03
C LYS A 248 19.09 11.44 -11.13
#